data_e101489506df72dec9b0dcba537eb884
#
_entry.id   e101489506df72dec9b0dcba537eb884
#
_cell.length_a   1.000
_cell.length_b   1.000
_cell.length_c   1.000
_cell.angle_alpha   90.00
_cell.angle_beta   90.00
_cell.angle_gamma   90.00
#
_symmetry.space_group_name_H-M   'P 1'
#
loop_
_entity.id
_entity.type
_entity.pdbx_description
1 polymer ?
#
loop_
_entity_poly.entity_id
_entity_poly.type
_entity_poly.pdbx_seq_one_letter_code
_entity_poly.pdbx_strand_id
1 'polypeptide(L)'
;MKNIRYKPDINMKDNKGHARCIASGLKYIYEKKEFDYVIPMDGDGEDRPEEIKNFIELTDQSKDKSIVGERIKRSESLFFKICYLFHKFLTLAFTGQSIRFGNFTCLSKITVEKMINEKATWNSFSGSLK
;
A
#
# COMPACT_ATOMS: atom_id res chain seq x y z
N MET A 1 18.78 9.05 17.12
CA MET A 1 18.12 8.29 16.03
C MET A 1 18.94 7.02 15.77
N LYS A 2 18.45 5.85 16.16
CA LYS A 2 19.13 4.58 15.85
C LYS A 2 18.95 4.30 14.36
N ASN A 3 20.05 4.33 13.59
CA ASN A 3 20.07 3.88 12.20
C ASN A 3 19.85 2.36 12.15
N ILE A 4 18.62 1.93 12.11
CA ILE A 4 18.28 0.53 11.90
C ILE A 4 18.18 0.31 10.39
N ARG A 5 19.29 -0.07 9.77
CA ARG A 5 19.28 -0.59 8.39
C ARG A 5 19.16 -2.10 8.46
N TYR A 6 17.97 -2.60 8.36
CA TYR A 6 17.74 -4.01 8.19
C TYR A 6 17.15 -4.25 6.80
N LYS A 7 17.83 -5.04 5.99
CA LYS A 7 17.34 -5.50 4.69
C LYS A 7 17.28 -7.02 4.69
N PRO A 8 16.21 -7.65 5.15
CA PRO A 8 16.01 -9.05 4.83
C PRO A 8 15.53 -9.13 3.38
N ASP A 9 16.32 -9.78 2.55
CA ASP A 9 15.86 -10.16 1.22
C ASP A 9 14.99 -11.41 1.35
N ILE A 10 13.68 -11.23 1.21
CA ILE A 10 12.68 -12.31 1.24
C ILE A 10 12.23 -12.56 -0.18
N ASN A 11 12.55 -13.71 -0.71
CA ASN A 11 12.17 -14.11 -2.05
C ASN A 11 10.95 -15.03 -2.02
N MET A 12 9.97 -14.73 -2.86
CA MET A 12 8.86 -15.66 -3.11
C MET A 12 9.37 -16.85 -3.91
N LYS A 13 8.96 -18.08 -3.54
CA LYS A 13 9.33 -19.30 -4.31
C LYS A 13 8.83 -19.25 -5.74
N ASP A 14 7.64 -18.72 -5.93
CA ASP A 14 6.98 -18.60 -7.23
C ASP A 14 6.38 -17.20 -7.38
N ASN A 15 6.24 -16.73 -8.61
CA ASN A 15 5.52 -15.51 -8.89
C ASN A 15 4.01 -15.74 -8.69
N LYS A 16 3.46 -15.23 -7.61
CA LYS A 16 2.03 -15.30 -7.26
C LYS A 16 1.30 -13.96 -7.48
N GLY A 17 1.99 -12.99 -8.06
CA GLY A 17 1.50 -11.65 -8.31
C GLY A 17 1.76 -10.66 -7.16
N HIS A 18 1.60 -9.39 -7.48
CA HIS A 18 1.96 -8.26 -6.61
C HIS A 18 1.20 -8.26 -5.27
N ALA A 19 -0.12 -8.41 -5.29
CA ALA A 19 -0.92 -8.37 -4.06
C ALA A 19 -0.51 -9.46 -3.06
N ARG A 20 -0.22 -10.67 -3.54
CA ARG A 20 0.23 -11.78 -2.69
C ARG A 20 1.64 -11.55 -2.16
N CYS A 21 2.50 -10.89 -2.92
CA CYS A 21 3.83 -10.51 -2.46
C CYS A 21 3.74 -9.55 -1.28
N ILE A 22 2.94 -8.49 -1.40
CA ILE A 22 2.70 -7.54 -0.31
C ILE A 22 2.09 -8.24 0.91
N ALA A 23 1.02 -9.03 0.72
CA ALA A 23 0.36 -9.75 1.81
C ALA A 23 1.31 -10.70 2.55
N SER A 24 2.18 -11.41 1.81
CA SER A 24 3.22 -12.28 2.40
C SER A 24 4.24 -11.49 3.20
N GLY A 25 4.66 -10.32 2.71
CA GLY A 25 5.56 -9.40 3.40
C GLY A 25 4.94 -8.87 4.71
N LEU A 26 3.69 -8.42 4.65
CA LEU A 26 2.95 -7.96 5.84
C LEU A 26 2.81 -9.08 6.88
N LYS A 27 2.46 -10.30 6.44
CA LYS A 27 2.36 -11.45 7.33
C LYS A 27 3.70 -11.77 7.99
N TYR A 28 4.80 -11.77 7.22
CA TYR A 28 6.14 -11.99 7.78
C TYR A 28 6.50 -10.94 8.82
N ILE A 29 6.26 -9.65 8.54
CA ILE A 29 6.54 -8.57 9.48
C ILE A 29 5.71 -8.74 10.75
N TYR A 30 4.42 -9.04 10.61
CA TYR A 30 3.53 -9.26 11.74
C TYR A 30 3.99 -10.40 12.66
N GLU A 31 4.43 -11.52 12.08
CA GLU A 31 4.84 -12.71 12.84
C GLU A 31 6.27 -12.63 13.41
N LYS A 32 7.17 -11.88 12.78
CA LYS A 32 8.61 -11.93 13.06
C LYS A 32 9.23 -10.63 13.56
N LYS A 33 8.50 -9.52 13.52
CA LYS A 33 9.02 -8.20 13.88
C LYS A 33 8.08 -7.49 14.85
N GLU A 34 8.67 -6.68 15.72
CA GLU A 34 7.90 -5.71 16.50
C GLU A 34 7.88 -4.40 15.73
N PHE A 35 6.69 -3.81 15.61
CA PHE A 35 6.46 -2.56 14.92
C PHE A 35 5.15 -1.91 15.40
N ASP A 36 5.06 -0.61 15.24
CA ASP A 36 3.83 0.16 15.45
C ASP A 36 3.12 0.41 14.11
N TYR A 37 3.91 0.73 13.09
CA TYR A 37 3.44 1.02 11.73
C TYR A 37 4.32 0.35 10.69
N VAL A 38 3.70 0.05 9.54
CA VAL A 38 4.37 -0.48 8.34
C VAL A 38 3.98 0.36 7.14
N ILE A 39 4.95 0.69 6.29
CA ILE A 39 4.71 1.44 5.05
C ILE A 39 5.19 0.58 3.88
N PRO A 40 4.28 -0.09 3.14
CA PRO A 40 4.62 -0.69 1.87
C PRO A 40 5.00 0.38 0.85
N MET A 41 6.09 0.15 0.11
CA MET A 41 6.55 1.03 -0.94
C MET A 41 6.92 0.19 -2.17
N ASP A 42 6.60 0.70 -3.35
CA ASP A 42 7.06 0.13 -4.60
C ASP A 42 8.53 0.50 -4.86
N GLY A 43 9.31 -0.43 -5.40
CA GLY A 43 10.75 -0.24 -5.63
C GLY A 43 11.09 0.44 -6.95
N ASP A 44 10.10 0.93 -7.71
CA ASP A 44 10.24 1.56 -9.02
C ASP A 44 10.58 3.06 -8.96
N GLY A 45 10.61 3.64 -7.75
CA GLY A 45 10.92 5.04 -7.51
C GLY A 45 9.71 5.98 -7.72
N GLU A 46 8.51 5.48 -7.95
CA GLU A 46 7.29 6.31 -7.98
C GLU A 46 6.90 6.79 -6.57
N ASP A 47 7.10 5.95 -5.57
CA ASP A 47 6.86 6.30 -4.17
C ASP A 47 8.04 7.11 -3.61
N ARG A 48 7.75 8.27 -3.03
CA ARG A 48 8.77 9.20 -2.56
C ARG A 48 9.11 8.94 -1.09
N PRO A 49 10.35 8.53 -0.77
CA PRO A 49 10.76 8.31 0.62
C PRO A 49 10.64 9.56 1.50
N GLU A 50 10.71 10.76 0.90
CA GLU A 50 10.58 12.03 1.60
C GLU A 50 9.20 12.21 2.23
N GLU A 51 8.17 11.61 1.64
CA GLU A 51 6.78 11.68 2.11
C GLU A 51 6.54 10.84 3.38
N ILE A 52 7.47 9.93 3.72
CA ILE A 52 7.41 9.14 4.97
C ILE A 52 7.36 10.06 6.20
N LYS A 53 8.04 11.21 6.15
CA LYS A 53 8.00 12.20 7.24
C LYS A 53 6.58 12.68 7.52
N ASN A 54 5.80 12.92 6.47
CA ASN A 54 4.41 13.36 6.59
C ASN A 54 3.55 12.27 7.24
N PHE A 55 3.78 11.00 6.92
CA PHE A 55 3.10 9.90 7.59
C PHE A 55 3.44 9.84 9.08
N ILE A 56 4.71 10.00 9.45
CA ILE A 56 5.13 9.99 10.86
C ILE A 56 4.45 11.11 11.64
N GLU A 57 4.42 12.33 11.10
CA GLU A 57 3.76 13.48 11.75
C GLU A 57 2.26 13.24 11.94
N LEU A 58 1.61 12.60 10.97
CA LEU A 58 0.19 12.27 11.04
C LEU A 58 -0.10 11.12 12.00
N THR A 59 0.81 10.16 12.16
CA THR A 59 0.65 9.05 13.12
C THR A 59 0.71 9.54 14.56
N ASP A 60 1.51 10.55 14.85
CA ASP A 60 1.58 11.15 16.18
C ASP A 60 0.25 11.80 16.61
N GLN A 61 -0.53 12.28 15.62
CA GLN A 61 -1.85 12.88 15.84
C GLN A 61 -2.99 11.87 15.85
N SER A 62 -2.79 10.70 15.28
CA SER A 62 -3.84 9.70 15.01
C SER A 62 -3.40 8.31 15.45
N LYS A 63 -3.27 8.10 16.77
CA LYS A 63 -2.87 6.79 17.31
C LYS A 63 -3.78 5.66 16.79
N ASP A 64 -3.15 4.58 16.39
CA ASP A 64 -3.79 3.33 15.91
C ASP A 64 -4.57 3.44 14.60
N LYS A 65 -4.58 4.59 13.93
CA LYS A 65 -5.21 4.73 12.62
C LYS A 65 -4.20 4.55 11.50
N SER A 66 -4.65 3.91 10.43
CA SER A 66 -3.87 3.84 9.20
C SER A 66 -4.09 5.09 8.36
N ILE A 67 -3.02 5.54 7.70
CA ILE A 67 -3.02 6.76 6.90
C ILE A 67 -2.78 6.34 5.45
N VAL A 68 -3.68 6.75 4.56
CA VAL A 68 -3.62 6.43 3.14
C VAL A 68 -3.17 7.65 2.35
N GLY A 69 -2.10 7.50 1.58
CA GLY A 69 -1.65 8.52 0.65
C GLY A 69 -2.55 8.59 -0.58
N GLU A 70 -3.18 9.72 -0.84
CA GLU A 70 -3.92 9.95 -2.09
C GLU A 70 -2.97 10.52 -3.15
N ARG A 71 -2.85 9.83 -4.30
CA ARG A 71 -2.10 10.36 -5.44
C ARG A 71 -2.84 11.54 -6.06
N ILE A 72 -2.34 12.76 -5.85
CA ILE A 72 -2.99 13.98 -6.34
C ILE A 72 -2.60 14.31 -7.78
N LYS A 73 -1.45 13.89 -8.30
CA LYS A 73 -0.99 14.18 -9.68
C LYS A 73 -0.10 13.11 -10.28
N ARG A 74 -0.52 12.61 -11.46
CA ARG A 74 0.36 12.01 -12.47
C ARG A 74 0.51 13.00 -13.62
N SER A 75 1.75 13.34 -14.01
CA SER A 75 2.00 14.05 -15.26
C SER A 75 1.96 13.04 -16.40
N GLU A 76 0.76 12.79 -16.91
CA GLU A 76 0.58 11.84 -18.01
C GLU A 76 0.25 12.59 -19.31
N SER A 77 0.69 12.02 -20.43
CA SER A 77 0.32 12.55 -21.75
C SER A 77 -1.20 12.52 -21.95
N LEU A 78 -1.72 13.39 -22.81
CA LEU A 78 -3.16 13.51 -23.08
C LEU A 78 -3.81 12.18 -23.47
N PHE A 79 -3.08 11.35 -24.21
CA PHE A 79 -3.52 10.02 -24.63
C PHE A 79 -3.74 9.09 -23.43
N PHE A 80 -2.79 9.06 -22.49
CA PHE A 80 -2.95 8.26 -21.26
C PHE A 80 -4.09 8.75 -20.39
N LYS A 81 -4.34 10.07 -20.34
CA LYS A 81 -5.51 10.62 -19.62
C LYS A 81 -6.83 10.13 -20.20
N ILE A 82 -6.96 10.05 -21.52
CA ILE A 82 -8.15 9.54 -22.20
C ILE A 82 -8.32 8.05 -21.91
N CYS A 83 -7.27 7.24 -22.05
CA CYS A 83 -7.31 5.81 -21.73
C CYS A 83 -7.66 5.56 -20.26
N TYR A 84 -7.11 6.37 -19.34
CA TYR A 84 -7.41 6.29 -17.92
C TYR A 84 -8.87 6.63 -17.62
N LEU A 85 -9.43 7.67 -18.24
CA LEU A 85 -10.84 8.04 -18.08
C LEU A 85 -11.77 6.92 -18.59
N PHE A 86 -11.43 6.33 -19.73
CA PHE A 86 -12.17 5.21 -20.28
C PHE A 86 -12.13 3.98 -19.38
N HIS A 87 -10.93 3.61 -18.89
CA HIS A 87 -10.74 2.53 -17.93
C HIS A 87 -11.51 2.81 -16.62
N LYS A 88 -11.43 4.03 -16.10
CA LYS A 88 -12.16 4.45 -14.89
C LYS A 88 -13.66 4.34 -15.07
N PHE A 89 -14.18 4.74 -16.24
CA PHE A 89 -15.61 4.62 -16.57
C PHE A 89 -16.06 3.15 -16.62
N LEU A 90 -15.27 2.28 -17.26
CA LEU A 90 -15.54 0.85 -17.30
C LEU A 90 -15.51 0.23 -15.90
N THR A 91 -14.50 0.56 -15.09
CA THR A 91 -14.37 0.05 -13.72
C THR A 91 -15.54 0.49 -12.86
N LEU A 92 -15.95 1.76 -12.96
CA LEU A 92 -17.12 2.28 -12.24
C LEU A 92 -18.41 1.59 -12.68
N ALA A 93 -18.59 1.36 -13.99
CA ALA A 93 -19.76 0.70 -14.54
C ALA A 93 -19.89 -0.77 -14.13
N PHE A 94 -18.74 -1.49 -14.03
CA PHE A 94 -18.74 -2.91 -13.70
C PHE A 94 -18.61 -3.23 -12.20
N THR A 95 -17.95 -2.37 -11.42
CA THR A 95 -17.68 -2.63 -10.00
C THR A 95 -18.35 -1.68 -9.04
N GLY A 96 -18.90 -0.56 -9.53
CA GLY A 96 -19.51 0.48 -8.71
C GLY A 96 -18.54 1.21 -7.79
N GLN A 97 -17.20 1.03 -7.96
CA GLN A 97 -16.19 1.52 -7.05
C GLN A 97 -15.08 2.30 -7.75
N SER A 98 -14.75 3.46 -7.20
CA SER A 98 -13.60 4.25 -7.61
C SER A 98 -12.44 3.98 -6.65
N ILE A 99 -11.41 3.23 -7.10
CA ILE A 99 -10.19 3.00 -6.33
C ILE A 99 -9.24 4.17 -6.60
N ARG A 100 -9.03 5.02 -5.59
CA ARG A 100 -8.13 6.19 -5.68
C ARG A 100 -6.79 5.98 -4.96
N PHE A 101 -6.63 4.85 -4.29
CA PHE A 101 -5.49 4.61 -3.41
C PHE A 101 -4.44 3.74 -4.07
N GLY A 102 -3.17 4.16 -3.97
CA GLY A 102 -2.01 3.33 -4.30
C GLY A 102 -1.62 2.40 -3.14
N ASN A 103 -0.48 1.73 -3.30
CA ASN A 103 0.07 0.86 -2.25
C ASN A 103 0.82 1.65 -1.16
N PHE A 104 1.14 2.92 -1.42
CA PHE A 104 1.88 3.80 -0.51
C PHE A 104 0.96 4.27 0.63
N THR A 105 0.96 3.52 1.70
CA THR A 105 0.09 3.72 2.86
C THR A 105 0.85 3.45 4.15
N CYS A 106 0.49 4.13 5.22
CA CYS A 106 1.01 3.89 6.55
C CYS A 106 0.00 3.06 7.35
N LEU A 107 0.29 1.77 7.53
CA LEU A 107 -0.61 0.81 8.17
C LEU A 107 -0.26 0.63 9.64
N SER A 108 -1.23 0.82 10.53
CA SER A 108 -1.08 0.47 11.95
C SER A 108 -1.04 -1.05 12.13
N LYS A 109 -0.44 -1.51 13.22
CA LYS A 109 -0.35 -2.94 13.57
C LYS A 109 -1.73 -3.62 13.58
N ILE A 110 -2.75 -2.94 14.11
CA ILE A 110 -4.14 -3.44 14.15
C ILE A 110 -4.69 -3.65 12.73
N THR A 111 -4.42 -2.71 11.82
CA THR A 111 -4.85 -2.83 10.42
C THR A 111 -4.13 -3.96 9.72
N VAL A 112 -2.82 -4.13 9.92
CA VAL A 112 -2.05 -5.24 9.37
C VAL A 112 -2.62 -6.58 9.82
N GLU A 113 -2.96 -6.73 11.11
CA GLU A 113 -3.57 -7.95 11.65
C GLU A 113 -4.88 -8.30 10.95
N LYS A 114 -5.75 -7.32 10.74
CA LYS A 114 -7.00 -7.54 9.99
C LYS A 114 -6.72 -7.95 8.55
N MET A 115 -5.85 -7.21 7.86
CA MET A 115 -5.56 -7.42 6.45
C MET A 115 -4.96 -8.79 6.15
N ILE A 116 -4.04 -9.31 6.96
CA ILE A 116 -3.41 -10.63 6.72
C ILE A 116 -4.41 -11.78 6.88
N ASN A 117 -5.49 -11.58 7.62
CA ASN A 117 -6.56 -12.56 7.83
C ASN A 117 -7.69 -12.45 6.78
N GLU A 118 -7.75 -11.39 5.99
CA GLU A 118 -8.76 -11.17 4.97
C GLU A 118 -8.33 -11.74 3.62
N LYS A 119 -9.19 -12.55 3.00
CA LYS A 119 -8.94 -13.09 1.64
C LYS A 119 -8.81 -12.00 0.58
N ALA A 120 -9.50 -10.88 0.76
CA ALA A 120 -9.46 -9.75 -0.17
C ALA A 120 -8.04 -9.18 -0.32
N THR A 121 -7.27 -9.09 0.75
CA THR A 121 -5.88 -8.59 0.76
C THR A 121 -4.96 -9.40 -0.16
N TRP A 122 -5.17 -10.71 -0.20
CA TRP A 122 -4.37 -11.63 -1.03
C TRP A 122 -4.68 -11.54 -2.52
N ASN A 123 -5.80 -10.92 -2.88
CA ASN A 123 -6.21 -10.70 -4.26
C ASN A 123 -6.02 -9.24 -4.70
N SER A 124 -6.25 -8.29 -3.81
CA SER A 124 -6.10 -6.86 -4.08
C SER A 124 -5.77 -6.11 -2.79
N PHE A 125 -4.54 -5.62 -2.68
CA PHE A 125 -4.10 -4.86 -1.52
C PHE A 125 -4.91 -3.57 -1.34
N SER A 126 -5.01 -2.75 -2.38
CA SER A 126 -5.76 -1.48 -2.32
C SER A 126 -7.27 -1.66 -2.14
N GLY A 127 -7.81 -2.81 -2.56
CA GLY A 127 -9.22 -3.16 -2.36
C GLY A 127 -9.57 -3.49 -0.91
N SER A 128 -8.60 -3.88 -0.10
CA SER A 128 -8.79 -4.25 1.32
C SER A 128 -8.63 -3.08 2.29
N LEU A 129 -8.24 -1.90 1.81
CA LEU A 129 -8.08 -0.68 2.60
C LEU A 129 -9.39 0.11 2.82
N LYS A 130 -10.52 -0.53 2.68
CA LYS A 130 -11.86 0.09 2.85
C LYS A 130 -12.39 -0.02 4.27
#